data_e01be1fc914fe6f85fd356b96bad19bd
#
_entry.id   e01be1fc914fe6f85fd356b96bad19bd
#
_cell.length_a   1.000
_cell.length_b   1.000
_cell.length_c   1.000
_cell.angle_alpha   90.00
_cell.angle_beta   90.00
_cell.angle_gamma   90.00
#
_symmetry.space_group_name_H-M   'P 1'
#
loop_
_entity.id
_entity.type
_entity.pdbx_description
1 polymer ?
#
loop_
_entity_poly.entity_id
_entity_poly.type
_entity_poly.pdbx_seq_one_letter_code
_entity_poly.pdbx_strand_id
1 'polypeptide(L)'
;MKTTLIILLLSLQVSLSCAEDQVFRAGAAKVDVTPQDLPVIVNGGMLERLIEEINDPLFARAVVLDDGETKIAIVLVDSCMMPRELLDRAKQFASQATGIPTNRILISATHCHSAPSVFSCLGSSVDVRYAAFLPGRIAAAIEQAYKNLEPARIGWAMGRDDLHVATRRWMMTEGAAPTNRFGGTRNDRAQMHPGYKNAKAIRETGLEDPEIPVISLQAVDGRQIAVMCAYSLHYVGAPNISADYFGIFEAILESKLASGDDAKPTIAMLANGTSGDTYLRDYKRDSARKTDRQSVAEAVSVAALKAFETIEYHDWVPLAMEEKELEVAVRFPTDEEVAEATDYVKPWADRKPKTSEEVYALETIILSKMPKTRHIQLQAIGIGTLGIVGIPNEVFAETGLNIKKYSPFKTTYSISLANGAFGYIPPPEQHVLGGYTTWRARSSCLEVYAEPKIKFEVLKMLERVKLKRSAINQ
;
A
#
# COMPACT_ATOMS: atom_id res chain seq x y z
N MET A 1 -71.68 -49.52 22.96
CA MET A 1 -70.73 -48.80 22.10
C MET A 1 -70.08 -47.65 22.89
N LYS A 2 -68.82 -47.83 23.29
CA LYS A 2 -68.06 -46.83 24.03
C LYS A 2 -67.05 -46.23 23.06
N THR A 3 -67.23 -44.95 22.71
CA THR A 3 -66.35 -44.21 21.78
C THR A 3 -65.22 -43.59 22.60
N THR A 4 -63.96 -44.07 22.41
CA THR A 4 -62.75 -43.55 23.06
C THR A 4 -62.21 -42.41 22.23
N LEU A 5 -62.20 -41.20 22.79
CA LEU A 5 -61.60 -39.98 22.17
C LEU A 5 -60.10 -39.96 22.47
N ILE A 6 -59.26 -40.10 21.43
CA ILE A 6 -57.81 -39.97 21.56
C ILE A 6 -57.46 -38.48 21.28
N ILE A 7 -57.01 -37.76 22.32
CA ILE A 7 -56.47 -36.42 22.23
C ILE A 7 -54.98 -36.52 21.91
N LEU A 8 -54.62 -36.11 20.72
CA LEU A 8 -53.22 -36.02 20.25
C LEU A 8 -52.64 -34.66 20.71
N LEU A 9 -51.80 -34.68 21.76
CA LEU A 9 -51.03 -33.51 22.17
C LEU A 9 -49.83 -33.33 21.21
N LEU A 10 -49.88 -32.34 20.31
CA LEU A 10 -48.73 -31.88 19.57
C LEU A 10 -47.87 -30.98 20.50
N SER A 11 -46.73 -31.48 20.95
CA SER A 11 -45.71 -30.67 21.64
C SER A 11 -44.95 -29.83 20.62
N LEU A 12 -45.22 -28.53 20.60
CA LEU A 12 -44.46 -27.54 19.84
C LEU A 12 -43.13 -27.34 20.57
N GLN A 13 -42.07 -27.99 20.09
CA GLN A 13 -40.70 -27.68 20.53
C GLN A 13 -40.29 -26.34 19.88
N VAL A 14 -40.42 -25.26 20.62
CA VAL A 14 -39.78 -23.98 20.28
C VAL A 14 -38.31 -24.14 20.59
N SER A 15 -37.48 -24.39 19.56
CA SER A 15 -36.03 -24.28 19.67
C SER A 15 -35.71 -22.79 19.85
N LEU A 16 -35.49 -22.39 21.09
CA LEU A 16 -34.78 -21.12 21.36
C LEU A 16 -33.35 -21.31 20.82
N SER A 17 -33.12 -20.84 19.60
CA SER A 17 -31.77 -20.56 19.14
C SER A 17 -31.27 -19.38 20.00
N CYS A 18 -30.48 -19.69 21.04
CA CYS A 18 -29.61 -18.66 21.62
C CYS A 18 -28.75 -18.18 20.48
N ALA A 19 -28.95 -16.95 20.01
CA ALA A 19 -27.96 -16.25 19.26
C ALA A 19 -26.72 -16.20 20.18
N GLU A 20 -25.67 -16.98 19.86
CA GLU A 20 -24.37 -16.75 20.48
C GLU A 20 -24.01 -15.28 20.21
N ASP A 21 -23.72 -14.52 21.27
CA ASP A 21 -23.29 -13.15 21.15
C ASP A 21 -22.08 -13.12 20.20
N GLN A 22 -22.23 -12.45 19.07
CA GLN A 22 -21.15 -12.33 18.08
C GLN A 22 -19.98 -11.60 18.72
N VAL A 23 -18.83 -12.26 18.86
CA VAL A 23 -17.62 -11.72 19.48
C VAL A 23 -16.65 -11.30 18.38
N PHE A 24 -16.38 -9.99 18.30
CA PHE A 24 -15.29 -9.50 17.46
C PHE A 24 -13.95 -9.85 18.10
N ARG A 25 -13.01 -10.32 17.31
CA ARG A 25 -11.65 -10.67 17.72
C ARG A 25 -10.63 -9.95 16.86
N ALA A 26 -9.52 -9.59 17.47
CA ALA A 26 -8.36 -9.05 16.77
C ALA A 26 -7.08 -9.64 17.33
N GLY A 27 -6.08 -9.78 16.48
CA GLY A 27 -4.74 -10.17 16.88
C GLY A 27 -3.72 -9.48 16.01
N ALA A 28 -2.56 -9.18 16.57
CA ALA A 28 -1.48 -8.51 15.86
C ALA A 28 -0.14 -9.13 16.17
N ALA A 29 0.80 -8.98 15.25
CA ALA A 29 2.19 -9.38 15.42
C ALA A 29 3.12 -8.60 14.48
N LYS A 30 4.40 -8.52 14.85
CA LYS A 30 5.47 -8.08 13.96
C LYS A 30 6.59 -9.11 13.93
N VAL A 31 7.12 -9.35 12.75
CA VAL A 31 8.21 -10.31 12.50
C VAL A 31 9.35 -9.57 11.82
N ASP A 32 10.55 -9.72 12.36
CA ASP A 32 11.76 -9.14 11.81
C ASP A 32 12.05 -9.70 10.40
N VAL A 33 12.19 -8.80 9.42
CA VAL A 33 12.56 -9.10 8.03
C VAL A 33 13.86 -8.42 7.62
N THR A 34 14.65 -7.95 8.58
CA THR A 34 15.97 -7.38 8.33
C THR A 34 16.85 -8.40 7.59
N PRO A 35 17.61 -7.99 6.56
CA PRO A 35 18.49 -8.91 5.87
C PRO A 35 19.54 -9.47 6.82
N GLN A 36 19.77 -10.80 6.73
CA GLN A 36 20.75 -11.49 7.57
C GLN A 36 22.16 -11.41 6.99
N ASP A 37 22.26 -11.32 5.66
CA ASP A 37 23.51 -11.25 4.94
C ASP A 37 23.65 -9.90 4.23
N LEU A 38 24.83 -9.30 4.33
CA LEU A 38 25.23 -8.08 3.62
C LEU A 38 26.42 -8.41 2.70
N PRO A 39 26.65 -7.65 1.65
CA PRO A 39 25.83 -6.54 1.15
C PRO A 39 24.54 -7.01 0.47
N VAL A 40 23.54 -6.11 0.41
CA VAL A 40 22.29 -6.35 -0.30
C VAL A 40 22.05 -5.28 -1.36
N ILE A 41 21.34 -5.69 -2.45
CA ILE A 41 20.88 -4.78 -3.46
C ILE A 41 19.64 -4.04 -2.95
N VAL A 42 19.58 -2.72 -3.14
CA VAL A 42 18.43 -1.86 -2.81
C VAL A 42 17.89 -1.21 -4.08
N ASN A 43 16.56 -1.16 -4.22
CA ASN A 43 15.88 -0.46 -5.32
C ASN A 43 15.18 0.82 -4.86
N GLY A 44 14.30 1.38 -5.73
CA GLY A 44 13.63 2.66 -5.53
C GLY A 44 14.38 3.84 -6.15
N GLY A 45 15.66 3.68 -6.49
CA GLY A 45 16.44 4.65 -7.26
C GLY A 45 16.49 4.36 -8.76
N MET A 46 17.04 5.31 -9.55
CA MET A 46 17.26 5.11 -10.98
C MET A 46 18.33 4.04 -11.25
N LEU A 47 19.35 3.98 -10.43
CA LEU A 47 20.47 3.04 -10.54
C LEU A 47 20.49 2.12 -9.32
N GLU A 48 21.06 0.94 -9.50
CA GLU A 48 21.27 -0.02 -8.43
C GLU A 48 22.20 0.54 -7.34
N ARG A 49 21.86 0.26 -6.09
CA ARG A 49 22.72 0.56 -4.95
C ARG A 49 23.00 -0.75 -4.19
N LEU A 50 24.24 -0.91 -3.79
CA LEU A 50 24.67 -2.00 -2.91
C LEU A 50 24.90 -1.41 -1.53
N ILE A 51 24.28 -1.98 -0.50
CA ILE A 51 24.31 -1.46 0.87
C ILE A 51 24.92 -2.51 1.79
N GLU A 52 25.85 -2.06 2.64
CA GLU A 52 26.66 -2.90 3.55
C GLU A 52 26.33 -2.68 5.03
N GLU A 53 25.42 -1.75 5.34
CA GLU A 53 25.09 -1.37 6.72
C GLU A 53 23.59 -1.33 6.94
N ILE A 54 23.20 -1.69 8.17
CA ILE A 54 21.81 -1.59 8.67
C ILE A 54 21.76 -0.41 9.63
N ASN A 55 20.82 0.49 9.36
CA ASN A 55 20.60 1.67 10.19
C ASN A 55 19.50 1.42 11.23
N ASP A 56 18.42 0.79 10.81
CA ASP A 56 17.33 0.34 11.68
C ASP A 56 16.68 -0.94 11.11
N PRO A 57 16.06 -1.76 11.96
CA PRO A 57 15.47 -3.03 11.53
C PRO A 57 14.25 -2.84 10.65
N LEU A 58 13.97 -3.87 9.83
CA LEU A 58 12.80 -3.97 8.97
C LEU A 58 11.83 -5.00 9.52
N PHE A 59 10.53 -4.75 9.39
CA PHE A 59 9.49 -5.66 9.89
C PHE A 59 8.42 -5.95 8.85
N ALA A 60 7.80 -7.14 8.97
CA ALA A 60 6.47 -7.42 8.47
C ALA A 60 5.51 -7.35 9.66
N ARG A 61 4.53 -6.45 9.59
CA ARG A 61 3.54 -6.23 10.63
C ARG A 61 2.19 -6.69 10.13
N ALA A 62 1.50 -7.51 10.92
CA ALA A 62 0.24 -8.10 10.55
C ALA A 62 -0.84 -7.86 11.60
N VAL A 63 -2.06 -7.63 11.15
CA VAL A 63 -3.27 -7.70 11.95
C VAL A 63 -4.20 -8.74 11.34
N VAL A 64 -4.90 -9.50 12.19
CA VAL A 64 -5.98 -10.39 11.81
C VAL A 64 -7.24 -9.94 12.53
N LEU A 65 -8.32 -9.79 11.78
CA LEU A 65 -9.65 -9.41 12.24
C LEU A 65 -10.61 -10.58 12.02
N ASP A 66 -11.52 -10.83 13.00
CA ASP A 66 -12.50 -11.90 12.96
C ASP A 66 -13.82 -11.41 13.56
N ASP A 67 -14.90 -11.41 12.79
CA ASP A 67 -16.25 -11.05 13.25
C ASP A 67 -17.11 -12.27 13.63
N GLY A 68 -16.50 -13.46 13.65
CA GLY A 68 -17.17 -14.75 13.86
C GLY A 68 -17.49 -15.51 12.57
N GLU A 69 -17.66 -14.82 11.44
CA GLU A 69 -17.93 -15.40 10.12
C GLU A 69 -16.80 -15.19 9.13
N THR A 70 -16.20 -14.01 9.17
CA THR A 70 -15.18 -13.58 8.23
C THR A 70 -13.88 -13.25 8.95
N LYS A 71 -12.77 -13.87 8.47
CA LYS A 71 -11.41 -13.52 8.89
C LYS A 71 -10.69 -12.78 7.77
N ILE A 72 -10.04 -11.68 8.13
CA ILE A 72 -9.25 -10.84 7.20
C ILE A 72 -7.87 -10.61 7.81
N ALA A 73 -6.82 -10.74 7.00
CA ALA A 73 -5.47 -10.34 7.39
C ALA A 73 -5.02 -9.13 6.56
N ILE A 74 -4.41 -8.15 7.23
CA ILE A 74 -3.78 -6.98 6.60
C ILE A 74 -2.33 -6.94 7.07
N VAL A 75 -1.39 -6.86 6.12
CA VAL A 75 0.04 -6.90 6.38
C VAL A 75 0.74 -5.74 5.70
N LEU A 76 1.56 -5.02 6.45
CA LEU A 76 2.48 -4.02 5.94
C LEU A 76 3.90 -4.52 6.11
N VAL A 77 4.70 -4.39 5.06
CA VAL A 77 6.07 -4.86 4.99
C VAL A 77 7.00 -3.70 4.70
N ASP A 78 8.05 -3.54 5.49
CA ASP A 78 9.10 -2.56 5.23
C ASP A 78 9.89 -3.00 3.99
N SER A 79 9.38 -2.58 2.84
CA SER A 79 9.91 -2.86 1.50
C SER A 79 9.58 -1.70 0.57
N CYS A 80 10.37 -1.52 -0.49
CA CYS A 80 10.07 -0.51 -1.50
C CYS A 80 8.88 -0.93 -2.36
N MET A 81 8.96 -2.12 -2.94
CA MET A 81 7.92 -2.71 -3.78
C MET A 81 8.12 -4.22 -3.86
N MET A 82 7.04 -4.97 -3.96
CA MET A 82 7.07 -6.43 -3.98
C MET A 82 6.29 -6.96 -5.19
N PRO A 83 6.83 -7.94 -5.95
CA PRO A 83 6.12 -8.50 -7.09
C PRO A 83 4.98 -9.41 -6.62
N ARG A 84 3.92 -9.51 -7.43
CA ARG A 84 2.74 -10.33 -7.14
C ARG A 84 3.10 -11.78 -6.79
N GLU A 85 4.00 -12.38 -7.55
CA GLU A 85 4.37 -13.79 -7.39
C GLU A 85 5.00 -14.08 -6.01
N LEU A 86 5.75 -13.14 -5.46
CA LEU A 86 6.29 -13.22 -4.10
C LEU A 86 5.17 -13.15 -3.06
N LEU A 87 4.23 -12.23 -3.25
CA LEU A 87 3.11 -12.03 -2.34
C LEU A 87 2.11 -13.19 -2.39
N ASP A 88 1.84 -13.75 -3.57
CA ASP A 88 0.99 -14.93 -3.73
C ASP A 88 1.57 -16.15 -2.98
N ARG A 89 2.90 -16.34 -3.00
CA ARG A 89 3.58 -17.36 -2.18
C ARG A 89 3.40 -17.11 -0.69
N ALA A 90 3.57 -15.87 -0.23
CA ALA A 90 3.38 -15.51 1.17
C ALA A 90 1.92 -15.77 1.63
N LYS A 91 0.94 -15.39 0.80
CA LYS A 91 -0.49 -15.66 1.04
C LYS A 91 -0.78 -17.16 1.11
N GLN A 92 -0.19 -17.96 0.20
CA GLN A 92 -0.36 -19.42 0.20
C GLN A 92 0.18 -20.03 1.51
N PHE A 93 1.39 -19.68 1.95
CA PHE A 93 1.96 -20.15 3.21
C PHE A 93 1.09 -19.74 4.41
N ALA A 94 0.65 -18.49 4.47
CA ALA A 94 -0.22 -18.00 5.52
C ALA A 94 -1.58 -18.70 5.52
N SER A 95 -2.18 -18.92 4.35
CA SER A 95 -3.46 -19.64 4.22
C SER A 95 -3.35 -21.09 4.69
N GLN A 96 -2.25 -21.77 4.39
CA GLN A 96 -1.99 -23.13 4.88
C GLN A 96 -1.86 -23.19 6.42
N ALA A 97 -1.22 -22.17 7.02
CA ALA A 97 -0.99 -22.13 8.47
C ALA A 97 -2.24 -21.69 9.28
N THR A 98 -3.11 -20.85 8.70
CA THR A 98 -4.20 -20.18 9.43
C THR A 98 -5.60 -20.55 8.97
N GLY A 99 -5.76 -21.13 7.78
CA GLY A 99 -7.04 -21.35 7.14
C GLY A 99 -7.70 -20.08 6.56
N ILE A 100 -7.08 -18.91 6.67
CA ILE A 100 -7.57 -17.66 6.04
C ILE A 100 -7.41 -17.80 4.52
N PRO A 101 -8.47 -17.67 3.71
CA PRO A 101 -8.36 -17.74 2.25
C PRO A 101 -7.42 -16.66 1.70
N THR A 102 -6.64 -16.96 0.67
CA THR A 102 -5.68 -16.02 0.07
C THR A 102 -6.31 -14.71 -0.40
N ASN A 103 -7.57 -14.75 -0.86
CA ASN A 103 -8.34 -13.58 -1.27
C ASN A 103 -8.88 -12.72 -0.09
N ARG A 104 -8.59 -13.12 1.15
CA ARG A 104 -8.86 -12.36 2.38
C ARG A 104 -7.58 -11.90 3.08
N ILE A 105 -6.47 -11.93 2.37
CA ILE A 105 -5.17 -11.45 2.85
C ILE A 105 -4.72 -10.29 1.96
N LEU A 106 -4.55 -9.10 2.55
CA LEU A 106 -3.96 -7.94 1.91
C LEU A 106 -2.52 -7.80 2.39
N ILE A 107 -1.56 -7.73 1.47
CA ILE A 107 -0.15 -7.48 1.78
C ILE A 107 0.33 -6.28 0.98
N SER A 108 0.90 -5.26 1.66
CA SER A 108 1.39 -4.04 1.02
C SER A 108 2.82 -3.71 1.46
N ALA A 109 3.57 -3.04 0.59
CA ALA A 109 4.85 -2.42 0.92
C ALA A 109 4.63 -1.04 1.53
N THR A 110 5.45 -0.65 2.52
CA THR A 110 5.50 0.71 3.07
C THR A 110 6.09 1.71 2.07
N HIS A 111 6.80 1.23 1.05
CA HIS A 111 7.50 2.00 0.03
C HIS A 111 8.77 2.70 0.54
N CYS A 112 9.43 2.15 1.56
CA CYS A 112 10.73 2.64 1.99
C CYS A 112 11.81 2.30 0.95
N HIS A 113 12.51 3.32 0.42
CA HIS A 113 13.53 3.18 -0.62
C HIS A 113 14.90 2.76 -0.07
N SER A 114 14.90 2.14 1.10
CA SER A 114 16.09 1.70 1.84
C SER A 114 15.98 0.23 2.28
N ALA A 115 15.05 -0.52 1.69
CA ALA A 115 14.89 -1.96 1.93
C ALA A 115 15.53 -2.77 0.80
N PRO A 116 15.90 -4.06 1.06
CA PRO A 116 16.46 -4.93 0.03
C PRO A 116 15.50 -5.13 -1.15
N SER A 117 16.06 -5.19 -2.34
CA SER A 117 15.32 -5.31 -3.60
C SER A 117 14.77 -6.71 -3.81
N VAL A 118 13.45 -6.84 -3.81
CA VAL A 118 12.77 -8.09 -4.19
C VAL A 118 12.07 -8.00 -5.55
N PHE A 119 12.19 -6.86 -6.23
CA PHE A 119 11.59 -6.60 -7.53
C PHE A 119 12.56 -5.86 -8.44
N SER A 120 12.86 -6.42 -9.62
CA SER A 120 13.70 -5.74 -10.61
C SER A 120 12.90 -4.63 -11.28
N CYS A 121 13.36 -3.39 -11.11
CA CYS A 121 12.75 -2.19 -11.68
C CYS A 121 13.81 -1.15 -12.00
N LEU A 122 13.70 -0.49 -13.15
CA LEU A 122 14.69 0.46 -13.64
C LEU A 122 16.11 -0.17 -13.66
N GLY A 123 17.12 0.52 -13.10
CA GLY A 123 18.48 0.03 -13.08
C GLY A 123 18.80 -1.01 -11.99
N SER A 124 17.84 -1.36 -11.11
CA SER A 124 18.07 -2.25 -9.98
C SER A 124 17.66 -3.69 -10.28
N SER A 125 18.50 -4.64 -9.87
CA SER A 125 18.24 -6.08 -9.91
C SER A 125 17.54 -6.56 -8.62
N VAL A 126 17.14 -7.82 -8.60
CA VAL A 126 16.61 -8.49 -7.39
C VAL A 126 17.78 -8.99 -6.53
N ASP A 127 17.71 -8.81 -5.23
CA ASP A 127 18.51 -9.59 -4.28
C ASP A 127 17.82 -10.95 -4.10
N VAL A 128 18.35 -11.96 -4.77
CA VAL A 128 17.72 -13.28 -4.85
C VAL A 128 17.67 -14.01 -3.49
N ARG A 129 18.65 -13.77 -2.59
CA ARG A 129 18.67 -14.35 -1.26
C ARG A 129 17.55 -13.77 -0.40
N TYR A 130 17.43 -12.47 -0.41
CA TYR A 130 16.38 -11.78 0.34
C TYR A 130 14.98 -12.06 -0.22
N ALA A 131 14.82 -12.12 -1.55
CA ALA A 131 13.55 -12.46 -2.19
C ALA A 131 13.09 -13.90 -1.89
N ALA A 132 14.02 -14.83 -1.64
CA ALA A 132 13.70 -16.18 -1.19
C ALA A 132 13.29 -16.23 0.28
N PHE A 133 13.89 -15.40 1.14
CA PHE A 133 13.65 -15.31 2.58
C PHE A 133 12.31 -14.68 2.94
N LEU A 134 11.93 -13.59 2.25
CA LEU A 134 10.84 -12.70 2.67
C LEU A 134 9.44 -13.36 2.73
N PRO A 135 8.99 -14.21 1.77
CA PRO A 135 7.63 -14.76 1.80
C PRO A 135 7.31 -15.57 3.06
N GLY A 136 8.26 -16.37 3.55
CA GLY A 136 8.10 -17.14 4.79
C GLY A 136 7.98 -16.26 6.02
N ARG A 137 8.69 -15.13 6.05
CA ARG A 137 8.63 -14.17 7.18
C ARG A 137 7.30 -13.41 7.20
N ILE A 138 6.79 -13.02 6.03
CA ILE A 138 5.46 -12.40 5.90
C ILE A 138 4.38 -13.38 6.39
N ALA A 139 4.42 -14.63 5.96
CA ALA A 139 3.49 -15.67 6.40
C ALA A 139 3.56 -15.89 7.92
N ALA A 140 4.76 -15.89 8.50
CA ALA A 140 4.95 -16.03 9.95
C ALA A 140 4.32 -14.86 10.73
N ALA A 141 4.35 -13.63 10.20
CA ALA A 141 3.66 -12.49 10.83
C ALA A 141 2.14 -12.69 10.87
N ILE A 142 1.54 -13.20 9.79
CA ILE A 142 0.11 -13.51 9.73
C ILE A 142 -0.24 -14.64 10.70
N GLU A 143 0.56 -15.70 10.71
CA GLU A 143 0.35 -16.86 11.61
C GLU A 143 0.42 -16.44 13.08
N GLN A 144 1.38 -15.61 13.46
CA GLN A 144 1.51 -15.09 14.83
C GLN A 144 0.32 -14.17 15.18
N ALA A 145 -0.07 -13.25 14.28
CA ALA A 145 -1.26 -12.42 14.50
C ALA A 145 -2.53 -13.25 14.65
N TYR A 146 -2.68 -14.33 13.86
CA TYR A 146 -3.78 -15.26 13.99
C TYR A 146 -3.79 -16.00 15.34
N LYS A 147 -2.64 -16.46 15.82
CA LYS A 147 -2.49 -17.10 17.14
C LYS A 147 -2.79 -16.14 18.30
N ASN A 148 -2.60 -14.85 18.08
CA ASN A 148 -2.85 -13.79 19.07
C ASN A 148 -4.30 -13.28 19.05
N LEU A 149 -5.23 -13.91 18.29
CA LEU A 149 -6.63 -13.52 18.25
C LEU A 149 -7.25 -13.61 19.65
N GLU A 150 -7.75 -12.50 20.15
CA GLU A 150 -8.47 -12.38 21.42
C GLU A 150 -9.73 -11.51 21.25
N PRO A 151 -10.72 -11.59 22.16
CA PRO A 151 -11.86 -10.70 22.16
C PRO A 151 -11.41 -9.23 22.18
N ALA A 152 -11.97 -8.44 21.26
CA ALA A 152 -11.52 -7.09 21.01
C ALA A 152 -12.68 -6.18 20.58
N ARG A 153 -12.43 -4.90 20.62
CA ARG A 153 -13.26 -3.85 20.01
C ARG A 153 -12.44 -3.03 19.03
N ILE A 154 -13.10 -2.40 18.09
CA ILE A 154 -12.48 -1.64 17.02
C ILE A 154 -13.09 -0.25 16.91
N GLY A 155 -12.26 0.74 16.60
CA GLY A 155 -12.71 2.08 16.31
C GLY A 155 -11.78 2.79 15.33
N TRP A 156 -12.23 3.92 14.79
CA TRP A 156 -11.43 4.70 13.84
C TRP A 156 -11.73 6.18 13.94
N ALA A 157 -10.72 6.98 13.57
CA ALA A 157 -10.79 8.42 13.47
C ALA A 157 -9.94 8.92 12.30
N MET A 158 -10.01 10.21 12.01
CA MET A 158 -9.25 10.86 10.95
C MET A 158 -8.36 11.96 11.54
N GLY A 159 -7.04 11.79 11.42
CA GLY A 159 -6.03 12.81 11.67
C GLY A 159 -5.70 13.58 10.40
N ARG A 160 -4.82 14.60 10.54
CA ARG A 160 -4.41 15.43 9.42
C ARG A 160 -3.05 16.08 9.67
N ASP A 161 -2.15 16.00 8.68
CA ASP A 161 -0.90 16.75 8.64
C ASP A 161 -0.71 17.42 7.26
N ASP A 162 -0.95 18.72 7.20
CA ASP A 162 -0.83 19.53 5.98
C ASP A 162 0.60 20.00 5.70
N LEU A 163 1.56 19.67 6.58
CA LEU A 163 2.89 20.25 6.49
C LEU A 163 3.89 19.38 5.73
N HIS A 164 3.73 18.06 5.76
CA HIS A 164 4.74 17.13 5.26
C HIS A 164 4.31 16.40 3.99
N VAL A 165 3.16 16.73 3.40
CA VAL A 165 2.73 16.24 2.10
C VAL A 165 2.54 17.42 1.14
N ALA A 166 3.18 17.36 -0.02
CA ALA A 166 3.05 18.35 -1.09
C ALA A 166 3.16 17.64 -2.44
N THR A 167 2.55 18.19 -3.50
CA THR A 167 2.76 17.63 -4.83
C THR A 167 4.19 17.89 -5.30
N ARG A 168 4.85 16.86 -5.83
CA ARG A 168 6.21 16.96 -6.36
C ARG A 168 6.26 17.21 -7.86
N ARG A 169 5.11 17.19 -8.54
CA ARG A 169 4.97 17.26 -9.98
C ARG A 169 4.42 18.62 -10.41
N TRP A 170 5.17 19.33 -11.26
CA TRP A 170 4.89 20.70 -11.65
C TRP A 170 4.85 20.85 -13.16
N MET A 171 3.90 21.66 -13.66
CA MET A 171 3.88 22.10 -15.03
C MET A 171 4.97 23.16 -15.25
N MET A 172 5.77 22.95 -16.28
CA MET A 172 6.87 23.84 -16.66
C MET A 172 6.50 24.70 -17.87
N THR A 173 7.20 25.79 -18.05
CA THR A 173 7.18 26.55 -19.32
C THR A 173 7.60 25.63 -20.47
N GLU A 174 7.18 25.93 -21.68
CA GLU A 174 7.47 25.12 -22.85
C GLU A 174 8.98 24.91 -23.03
N GLY A 175 9.37 23.67 -23.33
CA GLY A 175 10.75 23.26 -23.49
C GLY A 175 11.62 23.26 -22.23
N ALA A 176 11.05 23.52 -21.03
CA ALA A 176 11.81 23.55 -19.78
C ALA A 176 11.76 22.24 -18.99
N ALA A 177 10.77 21.38 -19.23
CA ALA A 177 10.73 20.06 -18.60
C ALA A 177 11.80 19.14 -19.19
N PRO A 178 12.40 18.26 -18.37
CA PRO A 178 13.29 17.22 -18.89
C PRO A 178 12.53 16.30 -19.84
N THR A 179 13.19 15.92 -20.92
CA THR A 179 12.71 14.92 -21.88
C THR A 179 13.49 13.63 -21.72
N ASN A 180 12.90 12.52 -22.14
CA ASN A 180 13.60 11.24 -22.18
C ASN A 180 13.53 10.67 -23.61
N ARG A 181 14.70 10.36 -24.18
CA ARG A 181 14.83 9.79 -25.52
C ARG A 181 14.09 8.46 -25.65
N PHE A 182 14.18 7.61 -24.61
CA PHE A 182 13.54 6.31 -24.56
C PHE A 182 12.34 6.35 -23.60
N GLY A 183 11.15 6.08 -24.11
CA GLY A 183 9.91 6.00 -23.32
C GLY A 183 9.24 7.32 -22.93
N GLY A 184 9.92 8.47 -23.10
CA GLY A 184 9.37 9.82 -22.92
C GLY A 184 8.79 10.41 -24.19
N THR A 185 8.39 11.69 -24.13
CA THR A 185 7.98 12.48 -25.29
C THR A 185 8.88 13.70 -25.45
N ARG A 186 8.94 14.26 -26.68
CA ARG A 186 9.69 15.51 -26.93
C ARG A 186 8.97 16.73 -26.37
N ASN A 187 7.69 16.60 -26.03
CA ASN A 187 6.82 17.71 -25.61
C ASN A 187 6.43 17.60 -24.13
N ASP A 188 7.23 16.92 -23.32
CA ASP A 188 6.97 16.84 -21.89
C ASP A 188 6.88 18.23 -21.28
N ARG A 189 5.82 18.44 -20.49
CA ARG A 189 5.49 19.69 -19.81
C ARG A 189 5.58 19.57 -18.29
N ALA A 190 5.63 18.35 -17.75
CA ALA A 190 5.68 18.13 -16.33
C ALA A 190 7.08 17.69 -15.87
N GLN A 191 7.51 18.26 -14.75
CA GLN A 191 8.76 17.91 -14.06
C GLN A 191 8.48 17.57 -12.60
N MET A 192 9.09 16.49 -12.13
CA MET A 192 9.18 16.23 -10.69
C MET A 192 10.34 17.04 -10.10
N HIS A 193 10.11 17.55 -8.88
CA HIS A 193 11.13 18.29 -8.14
C HIS A 193 11.73 19.47 -8.94
N PRO A 194 10.90 20.46 -9.32
CA PRO A 194 11.36 21.58 -10.16
C PRO A 194 12.41 22.47 -9.48
N GLY A 195 12.56 22.35 -8.16
CA GLY A 195 13.40 23.25 -7.36
C GLY A 195 12.65 24.47 -6.85
N TYR A 196 13.16 25.04 -5.76
CA TYR A 196 12.58 26.25 -5.15
C TYR A 196 12.86 27.47 -6.02
N LYS A 197 11.90 28.41 -6.08
CA LYS A 197 12.03 29.67 -6.86
C LYS A 197 12.37 29.45 -8.33
N ASN A 198 11.99 28.33 -8.91
CA ASN A 198 12.23 28.07 -10.32
C ASN A 198 11.28 28.89 -11.18
N ALA A 199 11.81 29.94 -11.84
CA ALA A 199 11.03 30.83 -12.72
C ALA A 199 10.37 30.11 -13.90
N LYS A 200 10.79 28.88 -14.24
CA LYS A 200 10.20 28.06 -15.30
C LYS A 200 9.06 27.17 -14.81
N ALA A 201 8.86 27.02 -13.48
CA ALA A 201 7.76 26.29 -12.89
C ALA A 201 6.51 27.19 -12.87
N ILE A 202 5.41 26.73 -13.49
CA ILE A 202 4.18 27.49 -13.64
C ILE A 202 3.21 27.22 -12.49
N ARG A 203 2.89 25.92 -12.24
CA ARG A 203 1.95 25.47 -11.22
C ARG A 203 2.10 23.99 -10.93
N GLU A 204 1.57 23.57 -9.82
CA GLU A 204 1.36 22.16 -9.50
C GLU A 204 0.42 21.48 -10.49
N THR A 205 0.63 20.18 -10.75
CA THR A 205 -0.22 19.38 -11.64
C THR A 205 -1.11 18.39 -10.91
N GLY A 206 -0.93 18.19 -9.61
CA GLY A 206 -1.65 17.25 -8.76
C GLY A 206 -2.29 17.92 -7.54
N LEU A 207 -2.88 17.09 -6.70
CA LEU A 207 -3.48 17.43 -5.41
C LEU A 207 -2.66 16.80 -4.27
N GLU A 208 -2.98 17.18 -3.05
CA GLU A 208 -2.39 16.66 -1.82
C GLU A 208 -3.46 15.96 -0.99
N ASP A 209 -3.13 14.84 -0.38
CA ASP A 209 -4.01 14.14 0.57
C ASP A 209 -3.35 14.11 1.95
N PRO A 210 -3.61 15.09 2.81
CA PRO A 210 -3.00 15.22 4.13
C PRO A 210 -3.72 14.42 5.23
N GLU A 211 -4.75 13.66 4.90
CA GLU A 211 -5.51 12.89 5.88
C GLU A 211 -4.75 11.65 6.35
N ILE A 212 -4.88 11.36 7.65
CA ILE A 212 -4.29 10.22 8.33
C ILE A 212 -5.42 9.40 8.95
N PRO A 213 -5.97 8.39 8.26
CA PRO A 213 -6.88 7.45 8.89
C PRO A 213 -6.15 6.71 10.02
N VAL A 214 -6.82 6.58 11.16
CA VAL A 214 -6.33 5.88 12.35
C VAL A 214 -7.36 4.84 12.74
N ILE A 215 -6.98 3.57 12.73
CA ILE A 215 -7.80 2.44 13.13
C ILE A 215 -7.16 1.84 14.37
N SER A 216 -7.93 1.66 15.42
CA SER A 216 -7.48 1.14 16.70
C SER A 216 -8.17 -0.20 16.99
N LEU A 217 -7.39 -1.17 17.43
CA LEU A 217 -7.82 -2.48 17.92
C LEU A 217 -7.47 -2.56 19.40
N GLN A 218 -8.49 -2.70 20.24
CA GLN A 218 -8.33 -2.72 21.70
C GLN A 218 -8.92 -4.00 22.27
N ALA A 219 -8.19 -4.67 23.14
CA ALA A 219 -8.71 -5.80 23.91
C ALA A 219 -9.83 -5.36 24.86
N VAL A 220 -10.68 -6.28 25.29
CA VAL A 220 -11.80 -5.95 26.20
C VAL A 220 -11.36 -5.44 27.56
N ASP A 221 -10.13 -5.71 27.99
CA ASP A 221 -9.50 -5.19 29.21
C ASP A 221 -8.97 -3.74 29.07
N GLY A 222 -9.06 -3.15 27.88
CA GLY A 222 -8.61 -1.80 27.57
C GLY A 222 -7.19 -1.72 27.02
N ARG A 223 -6.44 -2.82 26.95
CA ARG A 223 -5.09 -2.89 26.38
C ARG A 223 -5.14 -2.66 24.87
N GLN A 224 -4.20 -1.88 24.36
CA GLN A 224 -4.07 -1.64 22.92
C GLN A 224 -3.41 -2.84 22.24
N ILE A 225 -4.13 -3.48 21.28
CA ILE A 225 -3.60 -4.58 20.46
C ILE A 225 -2.80 -4.02 19.29
N ALA A 226 -3.43 -3.16 18.50
CA ALA A 226 -2.75 -2.53 17.37
C ALA A 226 -3.36 -1.19 16.99
N VAL A 227 -2.56 -0.35 16.33
CA VAL A 227 -3.01 0.87 15.63
C VAL A 227 -2.51 0.82 14.20
N MET A 228 -3.42 0.91 13.24
CA MET A 228 -3.11 0.95 11.81
C MET A 228 -3.46 2.33 11.26
N CYS A 229 -2.50 2.98 10.61
CA CYS A 229 -2.63 4.27 9.96
C CYS A 229 -2.26 4.18 8.48
N ALA A 230 -2.59 5.22 7.71
CA ALA A 230 -2.07 5.43 6.37
C ALA A 230 -1.73 6.91 6.19
N TYR A 231 -0.73 7.20 5.35
CA TYR A 231 -0.38 8.58 5.00
C TYR A 231 0.10 8.65 3.56
N SER A 232 -0.35 9.68 2.83
CA SER A 232 -0.09 9.83 1.40
C SER A 232 1.22 10.57 1.13
N LEU A 233 2.26 10.30 1.91
CA LEU A 233 3.62 10.78 1.73
C LEU A 233 4.49 9.66 1.17
N HIS A 234 5.28 9.97 0.15
CA HIS A 234 6.32 9.09 -0.38
C HIS A 234 7.43 8.86 0.69
N TYR A 235 8.50 8.16 0.36
CA TYR A 235 9.65 8.01 1.27
C TYR A 235 10.30 9.37 1.59
N VAL A 236 11.00 9.44 2.72
CA VAL A 236 11.84 10.61 3.08
C VAL A 236 13.29 10.36 2.68
N GLY A 237 13.81 9.18 2.97
CA GLY A 237 15.14 8.69 2.61
C GLY A 237 16.03 8.37 3.80
N ALA A 238 16.77 7.28 3.67
CA ALA A 238 17.81 6.87 4.61
C ALA A 238 19.07 6.41 3.84
N PRO A 239 20.27 6.57 4.39
CA PRO A 239 21.51 6.22 3.70
C PRO A 239 21.71 4.70 3.56
N ASN A 240 21.35 3.93 4.60
CA ASN A 240 21.55 2.48 4.75
C ASN A 240 20.21 1.75 4.79
N ILE A 241 20.21 0.44 5.11
CA ILE A 241 18.98 -0.32 5.32
C ILE A 241 18.16 0.30 6.44
N SER A 242 16.90 0.63 6.15
CA SER A 242 16.03 1.36 7.07
C SER A 242 14.57 1.25 6.67
N ALA A 243 13.68 1.21 7.66
CA ALA A 243 12.23 1.37 7.50
C ALA A 243 11.81 2.84 7.26
N ASP A 244 12.77 3.78 7.08
CA ASP A 244 12.52 5.20 6.82
C ASP A 244 11.70 5.86 7.95
N TYR A 245 10.87 6.87 7.65
CA TYR A 245 9.99 7.52 8.62
C TYR A 245 8.85 6.60 9.10
N PHE A 246 8.50 5.57 8.32
CA PHE A 246 7.48 4.59 8.69
C PHE A 246 7.85 3.87 9.99
N GLY A 247 9.05 3.28 10.06
CA GLY A 247 9.51 2.58 11.26
C GLY A 247 9.66 3.48 12.48
N ILE A 248 10.06 4.74 12.30
CA ILE A 248 10.14 5.72 13.40
C ILE A 248 8.73 6.07 13.92
N PHE A 249 7.78 6.33 13.03
CA PHE A 249 6.38 6.57 13.38
C PHE A 249 5.80 5.40 14.20
N GLU A 250 6.02 4.19 13.72
CA GLU A 250 5.52 2.97 14.36
C GLU A 250 6.11 2.79 15.76
N ALA A 251 7.41 2.99 15.91
CA ALA A 251 8.07 2.94 17.21
C ALA A 251 7.56 4.01 18.20
N ILE A 252 7.25 5.22 17.71
CA ILE A 252 6.66 6.29 18.53
C ILE A 252 5.27 5.87 19.02
N LEU A 253 4.39 5.36 18.15
CA LEU A 253 3.05 4.93 18.54
C LEU A 253 3.09 3.72 19.48
N GLU A 254 3.93 2.71 19.18
CA GLU A 254 4.12 1.55 20.04
C GLU A 254 4.52 1.98 21.47
N SER A 255 5.48 2.91 21.59
CA SER A 255 5.94 3.42 22.87
C SER A 255 4.85 4.25 23.61
N LYS A 256 4.11 5.10 22.89
CA LYS A 256 3.09 5.98 23.48
C LYS A 256 1.82 5.24 23.93
N LEU A 257 1.50 4.13 23.26
CA LEU A 257 0.29 3.35 23.47
C LEU A 257 0.56 2.01 24.18
N ALA A 258 1.80 1.80 24.65
CA ALA A 258 2.18 0.62 25.41
C ALA A 258 1.34 0.48 26.70
N SER A 259 0.84 -0.73 26.92
CA SER A 259 0.06 -1.08 28.14
C SER A 259 0.94 -1.41 29.35
N GLY A 260 2.25 -1.50 29.18
CA GLY A 260 3.20 -1.96 30.21
C GLY A 260 3.32 -3.49 30.31
N ASP A 261 2.63 -4.24 29.46
CA ASP A 261 2.78 -5.71 29.33
C ASP A 261 3.67 -6.04 28.13
N ASP A 262 4.95 -6.32 28.39
CA ASP A 262 5.92 -6.68 27.34
C ASP A 262 5.61 -8.01 26.65
N ALA A 263 4.80 -8.89 27.24
CA ALA A 263 4.39 -10.15 26.64
C ALA A 263 3.33 -9.97 25.54
N LYS A 264 2.61 -8.84 25.57
CA LYS A 264 1.59 -8.48 24.57
C LYS A 264 1.79 -7.03 24.10
N PRO A 265 2.85 -6.76 23.32
CA PRO A 265 3.14 -5.41 22.90
C PRO A 265 2.07 -4.87 21.94
N THR A 266 1.83 -3.56 21.97
CA THR A 266 1.05 -2.86 20.96
C THR A 266 1.81 -2.88 19.63
N ILE A 267 1.12 -3.18 18.52
CA ILE A 267 1.70 -3.14 17.18
C ILE A 267 1.17 -1.91 16.45
N ALA A 268 2.08 -1.03 16.03
CA ALA A 268 1.74 0.10 15.16
C ALA A 268 2.10 -0.22 13.70
N MET A 269 1.31 0.30 12.76
CA MET A 269 1.44 0.06 11.33
C MET A 269 1.15 1.35 10.55
N LEU A 270 2.02 1.74 9.63
CA LEU A 270 1.81 2.89 8.74
C LEU A 270 1.82 2.45 7.27
N ALA A 271 0.65 2.40 6.65
CA ALA A 271 0.52 2.11 5.23
C ALA A 271 0.92 3.31 4.36
N ASN A 272 1.50 3.03 3.21
CA ASN A 272 1.64 4.01 2.16
C ASN A 272 0.28 4.28 1.50
N GLY A 273 -0.22 5.50 1.64
CA GLY A 273 -1.43 5.98 0.99
C GLY A 273 -1.21 6.27 -0.50
N THR A 274 -1.94 7.22 -1.07
CA THR A 274 -1.83 7.58 -2.48
C THR A 274 -0.72 8.62 -2.69
N SER A 275 0.53 8.16 -2.72
CA SER A 275 1.74 8.98 -2.71
C SER A 275 2.47 9.07 -4.06
N GLY A 276 1.87 8.60 -5.15
CA GLY A 276 2.55 8.50 -6.46
C GLY A 276 3.08 9.83 -7.00
N ASP A 277 2.44 10.93 -6.68
CA ASP A 277 2.83 12.28 -7.11
C ASP A 277 3.12 13.25 -5.95
N THR A 278 3.21 12.75 -4.72
CA THR A 278 3.47 13.56 -3.52
C THR A 278 4.88 13.39 -2.98
N TYR A 279 5.33 14.34 -2.19
CA TYR A 279 6.61 14.33 -1.50
C TYR A 279 6.63 15.36 -0.36
N LEU A 280 7.65 15.32 0.52
CA LEU A 280 7.79 16.24 1.66
C LEU A 280 8.18 17.69 1.27
N ARG A 281 8.59 17.94 0.02
CA ARG A 281 9.10 19.24 -0.43
C ARG A 281 8.00 20.07 -1.09
N ASP A 282 7.53 21.07 -0.39
CA ASP A 282 6.59 22.07 -0.92
C ASP A 282 7.34 23.16 -1.71
N TYR A 283 7.33 23.07 -3.03
CA TYR A 283 8.00 24.00 -3.95
C TYR A 283 7.27 25.33 -4.14
N LYS A 284 6.10 25.53 -3.53
CA LYS A 284 5.44 26.86 -3.40
C LYS A 284 6.25 27.79 -2.48
N ARG A 285 7.08 27.20 -1.62
CA ARG A 285 7.91 27.94 -0.67
C ARG A 285 9.17 28.50 -1.33
N ASP A 286 9.78 29.46 -0.66
CA ASP A 286 11.04 30.07 -1.11
C ASP A 286 12.26 29.15 -0.91
N SER A 287 12.20 28.24 0.03
CA SER A 287 13.28 27.31 0.38
C SER A 287 12.76 26.05 1.07
N ALA A 288 13.60 25.02 1.14
CA ALA A 288 13.28 23.80 1.88
C ALA A 288 13.03 24.10 3.36
N ARG A 289 12.06 23.38 3.94
CA ARG A 289 12.00 23.21 5.40
C ARG A 289 13.19 22.36 5.83
N LYS A 290 13.69 22.60 7.02
CA LYS A 290 14.65 21.67 7.66
C LYS A 290 13.86 20.49 8.20
N THR A 291 13.68 19.47 7.37
CA THR A 291 12.94 18.25 7.68
C THR A 291 13.78 17.03 7.37
N ASP A 292 13.69 16.05 8.23
CA ASP A 292 14.26 14.72 8.07
C ASP A 292 13.22 13.66 8.44
N ARG A 293 13.54 12.39 8.34
CA ARG A 293 12.63 11.29 8.66
C ARG A 293 12.15 11.29 10.11
N GLN A 294 12.97 11.76 11.06
CA GLN A 294 12.60 11.86 12.46
C GLN A 294 11.51 12.93 12.68
N SER A 295 11.72 14.15 12.17
CA SER A 295 10.77 15.25 12.32
C SER A 295 9.45 14.99 11.59
N VAL A 296 9.48 14.32 10.43
CA VAL A 296 8.28 13.88 9.73
C VAL A 296 7.50 12.86 10.55
N ALA A 297 8.17 11.81 11.03
CA ALA A 297 7.55 10.77 11.84
C ALA A 297 6.92 11.32 13.12
N GLU A 298 7.61 12.23 13.82
CA GLU A 298 7.09 12.90 15.03
C GLU A 298 5.82 13.71 14.74
N ALA A 299 5.81 14.51 13.67
CA ALA A 299 4.65 15.32 13.31
C ALA A 299 3.43 14.47 12.92
N VAL A 300 3.64 13.44 12.07
CA VAL A 300 2.58 12.50 11.66
C VAL A 300 2.07 11.72 12.89
N SER A 301 2.95 11.32 13.81
CA SER A 301 2.58 10.65 15.06
C SER A 301 1.72 11.54 15.97
N VAL A 302 2.06 12.83 16.11
CA VAL A 302 1.25 13.79 16.89
C VAL A 302 -0.15 13.92 16.30
N ALA A 303 -0.26 14.02 14.98
CA ALA A 303 -1.56 14.10 14.31
C ALA A 303 -2.38 12.81 14.45
N ALA A 304 -1.73 11.64 14.35
CA ALA A 304 -2.37 10.35 14.57
C ALA A 304 -2.83 10.16 16.01
N LEU A 305 -2.00 10.49 17.01
CA LEU A 305 -2.35 10.39 18.44
C LEU A 305 -3.50 11.32 18.81
N LYS A 306 -3.53 12.54 18.27
CA LYS A 306 -4.66 13.45 18.48
C LYS A 306 -5.97 12.89 17.93
N ALA A 307 -5.93 12.24 16.75
CA ALA A 307 -7.10 11.56 16.21
C ALA A 307 -7.47 10.32 17.04
N PHE A 308 -6.49 9.56 17.49
CA PHE A 308 -6.68 8.39 18.34
C PHE A 308 -7.49 8.72 19.61
N GLU A 309 -7.28 9.86 20.25
CA GLU A 309 -8.03 10.31 21.44
C GLU A 309 -9.54 10.54 21.17
N THR A 310 -9.94 10.64 19.91
CA THR A 310 -11.35 10.87 19.50
C THR A 310 -12.06 9.59 19.02
N ILE A 311 -11.40 8.44 19.13
CA ILE A 311 -11.95 7.18 18.62
C ILE A 311 -13.12 6.71 19.49
N GLU A 312 -14.25 6.44 18.84
CA GLU A 312 -15.37 5.72 19.41
C GLU A 312 -15.25 4.24 19.05
N TYR A 313 -15.27 3.36 20.06
CA TYR A 313 -15.10 1.92 19.89
C TYR A 313 -16.44 1.20 19.70
N HIS A 314 -16.43 0.20 18.84
CA HIS A 314 -17.51 -0.75 18.61
C HIS A 314 -17.08 -2.11 19.12
N ASP A 315 -17.93 -2.76 19.93
CA ASP A 315 -17.67 -4.11 20.47
C ASP A 315 -17.77 -5.18 19.38
N TRP A 316 -18.53 -4.90 18.32
CA TRP A 316 -18.64 -5.74 17.13
C TRP A 316 -18.94 -4.90 15.89
N VAL A 317 -18.34 -5.30 14.77
CA VAL A 317 -18.65 -4.78 13.43
C VAL A 317 -18.55 -5.89 12.40
N PRO A 318 -19.43 -5.91 11.38
CA PRO A 318 -19.31 -6.88 10.30
C PRO A 318 -18.10 -6.60 9.43
N LEU A 319 -17.43 -7.67 8.98
CA LEU A 319 -16.34 -7.66 8.04
C LEU A 319 -16.80 -8.16 6.67
N ALA A 320 -16.33 -7.55 5.62
CA ALA A 320 -16.44 -8.11 4.27
C ALA A 320 -15.22 -7.72 3.46
N MET A 321 -14.80 -8.61 2.57
CA MET A 321 -13.69 -8.39 1.66
C MET A 321 -14.01 -8.95 0.30
N GLU A 322 -13.58 -8.25 -0.74
CA GLU A 322 -13.66 -8.70 -2.13
C GLU A 322 -12.31 -8.51 -2.79
N GLU A 323 -11.92 -9.50 -3.59
CA GLU A 323 -10.75 -9.47 -4.44
C GLU A 323 -11.20 -9.61 -5.89
N LYS A 324 -10.58 -8.85 -6.77
CA LYS A 324 -10.83 -8.94 -8.21
C LYS A 324 -9.55 -8.78 -8.99
N GLU A 325 -9.37 -9.65 -9.97
CA GLU A 325 -8.35 -9.48 -10.99
C GLU A 325 -8.89 -8.62 -12.13
N LEU A 326 -8.15 -7.57 -12.49
CA LEU A 326 -8.44 -6.67 -13.60
C LEU A 326 -7.35 -6.80 -14.66
N GLU A 327 -7.74 -7.12 -15.89
CA GLU A 327 -6.83 -7.10 -17.03
C GLU A 327 -6.67 -5.66 -17.54
N VAL A 328 -5.40 -5.21 -17.67
CA VAL A 328 -5.03 -3.90 -18.22
C VAL A 328 -3.95 -4.08 -19.29
N ALA A 329 -4.00 -3.28 -20.35
CA ALA A 329 -3.01 -3.33 -21.41
C ALA A 329 -1.68 -2.68 -21.00
N VAL A 330 -0.61 -3.07 -21.68
CA VAL A 330 0.74 -2.51 -21.55
C VAL A 330 1.02 -1.57 -22.72
N ARG A 331 1.66 -0.43 -22.46
CA ARG A 331 2.16 0.48 -23.50
C ARG A 331 3.46 -0.06 -24.07
N PHE A 332 3.40 -0.55 -25.31
CA PHE A 332 4.56 -1.10 -25.99
C PHE A 332 5.38 -0.03 -26.71
N PRO A 333 6.71 -0.20 -26.80
CA PRO A 333 7.54 0.54 -27.74
C PRO A 333 7.23 0.10 -29.19
N THR A 334 7.51 0.99 -30.16
CA THR A 334 7.50 0.62 -31.58
C THR A 334 8.74 -0.21 -31.93
N ASP A 335 8.70 -0.90 -33.07
CA ASP A 335 9.87 -1.68 -33.55
C ASP A 335 11.09 -0.76 -33.77
N GLU A 336 10.88 0.48 -34.22
CA GLU A 336 11.94 1.48 -34.43
C GLU A 336 12.56 1.91 -33.09
N GLU A 337 11.75 2.15 -32.05
CA GLU A 337 12.23 2.47 -30.70
C GLU A 337 13.04 1.30 -30.11
N VAL A 338 12.61 0.06 -30.34
CA VAL A 338 13.33 -1.15 -29.89
C VAL A 338 14.66 -1.29 -30.62
N ALA A 339 14.70 -1.07 -31.95
CA ALA A 339 15.92 -1.12 -32.73
C ALA A 339 16.91 -0.04 -32.26
N GLU A 340 16.46 1.22 -32.09
CA GLU A 340 17.27 2.32 -31.60
C GLU A 340 17.84 2.03 -30.20
N ALA A 341 17.01 1.52 -29.27
CA ALA A 341 17.44 1.17 -27.92
C ALA A 341 18.46 0.02 -27.94
N THR A 342 18.27 -0.97 -28.82
CA THR A 342 19.19 -2.10 -28.97
C THR A 342 20.56 -1.65 -29.47
N ASP A 343 20.60 -0.81 -30.48
CA ASP A 343 21.87 -0.24 -30.99
C ASP A 343 22.56 0.64 -29.94
N TYR A 344 21.79 1.40 -29.16
CA TYR A 344 22.31 2.23 -28.08
C TYR A 344 22.93 1.41 -26.93
N VAL A 345 22.33 0.26 -26.58
CA VAL A 345 22.80 -0.63 -25.50
C VAL A 345 23.99 -1.45 -25.93
N LYS A 346 24.10 -1.84 -27.21
CA LYS A 346 25.10 -2.78 -27.76
C LYS A 346 26.55 -2.50 -27.31
N PRO A 347 27.07 -1.25 -27.29
CA PRO A 347 28.45 -0.95 -26.89
C PRO A 347 28.78 -1.23 -25.42
N TRP A 348 27.76 -1.43 -24.56
CA TRP A 348 27.94 -1.59 -23.12
C TRP A 348 27.02 -2.70 -22.51
N ALA A 349 26.55 -3.64 -23.35
CA ALA A 349 25.62 -4.67 -22.95
C ALA A 349 26.15 -5.66 -21.88
N ASP A 350 27.45 -5.69 -21.66
CA ASP A 350 28.16 -6.53 -20.69
C ASP A 350 28.28 -5.91 -19.29
N ARG A 351 27.75 -4.69 -19.10
CA ARG A 351 27.74 -3.97 -17.83
C ARG A 351 26.37 -3.46 -17.40
N LYS A 352 26.22 -3.07 -16.14
CA LYS A 352 25.02 -2.38 -15.66
C LYS A 352 24.93 -0.96 -16.20
N PRO A 353 23.70 -0.38 -16.31
CA PRO A 353 23.50 0.98 -16.73
C PRO A 353 24.12 1.96 -15.71
N LYS A 354 24.64 3.08 -16.21
CA LYS A 354 25.28 4.16 -15.43
C LYS A 354 24.53 5.48 -15.50
N THR A 355 23.58 5.61 -16.42
CA THR A 355 22.80 6.83 -16.62
C THR A 355 21.31 6.50 -16.73
N SER A 356 20.46 7.50 -16.49
CA SER A 356 19.02 7.37 -16.69
C SER A 356 18.66 6.98 -18.11
N GLU A 357 19.34 7.53 -19.12
CA GLU A 357 19.11 7.21 -20.53
C GLU A 357 19.43 5.74 -20.83
N GLU A 358 20.54 5.21 -20.30
CA GLU A 358 20.88 3.78 -20.42
C GLU A 358 19.82 2.88 -19.77
N VAL A 359 19.29 3.29 -18.60
CA VAL A 359 18.20 2.57 -17.93
C VAL A 359 16.95 2.50 -18.82
N TYR A 360 16.53 3.64 -19.39
CA TYR A 360 15.32 3.68 -20.21
C TYR A 360 15.50 2.98 -21.57
N ALA A 361 16.70 2.94 -22.12
CA ALA A 361 17.00 2.11 -23.28
C ALA A 361 16.81 0.61 -22.97
N LEU A 362 17.30 0.12 -21.82
CA LEU A 362 17.07 -1.24 -21.37
C LEU A 362 15.58 -1.50 -21.08
N GLU A 363 14.88 -0.57 -20.43
CA GLU A 363 13.44 -0.68 -20.17
C GLU A 363 12.64 -0.81 -21.49
N THR A 364 13.01 -0.09 -22.55
CA THR A 364 12.40 -0.20 -23.87
C THR A 364 12.54 -1.63 -24.42
N ILE A 365 13.75 -2.21 -24.35
CA ILE A 365 14.01 -3.59 -24.79
C ILE A 365 13.25 -4.60 -23.90
N ILE A 366 13.18 -4.38 -22.59
CA ILE A 366 12.46 -5.27 -21.66
C ILE A 366 10.97 -5.25 -21.97
N LEU A 367 10.38 -4.06 -22.11
CA LEU A 367 8.95 -3.90 -22.39
C LEU A 367 8.52 -4.58 -23.70
N SER A 368 9.37 -4.55 -24.74
CA SER A 368 9.06 -5.21 -26.01
C SER A 368 8.88 -6.75 -25.89
N LYS A 369 9.40 -7.34 -24.80
CA LYS A 369 9.35 -8.77 -24.50
C LYS A 369 8.29 -9.14 -23.46
N MET A 370 7.60 -8.16 -22.89
CA MET A 370 6.58 -8.41 -21.87
C MET A 370 5.26 -8.90 -22.47
N PRO A 371 4.37 -9.52 -21.67
CA PRO A 371 2.99 -9.77 -22.07
C PRO A 371 2.27 -8.47 -22.45
N LYS A 372 1.37 -8.53 -23.45
CA LYS A 372 0.60 -7.37 -23.91
C LYS A 372 -0.40 -6.85 -22.88
N THR A 373 -0.77 -7.69 -21.93
CA THR A 373 -1.66 -7.34 -20.81
C THR A 373 -1.04 -7.73 -19.48
N ARG A 374 -1.47 -7.07 -18.41
CA ARG A 374 -1.15 -7.39 -17.02
C ARG A 374 -2.43 -7.65 -16.26
N HIS A 375 -2.40 -8.67 -15.42
CA HIS A 375 -3.48 -8.97 -14.49
C HIS A 375 -3.15 -8.40 -13.13
N ILE A 376 -3.84 -7.32 -12.73
CA ILE A 376 -3.64 -6.65 -11.46
C ILE A 376 -4.70 -7.07 -10.46
N GLN A 377 -4.28 -7.31 -9.21
CA GLN A 377 -5.15 -7.79 -8.16
C GLN A 377 -5.61 -6.63 -7.28
N LEU A 378 -6.88 -6.29 -7.37
CA LEU A 378 -7.54 -5.25 -6.59
C LEU A 378 -8.26 -5.87 -5.39
N GLN A 379 -8.26 -5.19 -4.26
CA GLN A 379 -9.03 -5.61 -3.08
C GLN A 379 -9.82 -4.45 -2.50
N ALA A 380 -11.02 -4.74 -2.00
CA ALA A 380 -11.86 -3.84 -1.22
C ALA A 380 -12.26 -4.52 0.09
N ILE A 381 -12.14 -3.81 1.20
CA ILE A 381 -12.46 -4.27 2.55
C ILE A 381 -13.48 -3.32 3.16
N GLY A 382 -14.49 -3.87 3.82
CA GLY A 382 -15.45 -3.13 4.64
C GLY A 382 -15.35 -3.58 6.10
N ILE A 383 -15.17 -2.61 6.98
CA ILE A 383 -15.10 -2.79 8.43
C ILE A 383 -16.07 -1.79 9.05
N GLY A 384 -17.23 -2.26 9.55
CA GLY A 384 -18.23 -1.29 10.02
C GLY A 384 -18.56 -0.24 8.94
N THR A 385 -18.43 1.04 9.17
CA THR A 385 -18.65 2.13 8.21
C THR A 385 -17.38 2.60 7.52
N LEU A 386 -16.28 1.84 7.68
CA LEU A 386 -14.98 2.10 7.08
C LEU A 386 -14.77 1.25 5.83
N GLY A 387 -14.31 1.85 4.74
CA GLY A 387 -13.87 1.21 3.50
C GLY A 387 -12.37 1.31 3.31
N ILE A 388 -11.72 0.23 2.89
CA ILE A 388 -10.29 0.21 2.53
C ILE A 388 -10.17 -0.38 1.12
N VAL A 389 -9.33 0.20 0.27
CA VAL A 389 -8.98 -0.40 -1.02
C VAL A 389 -7.48 -0.64 -1.12
N GLY A 390 -7.11 -1.81 -1.63
CA GLY A 390 -5.74 -2.17 -1.97
C GLY A 390 -5.53 -2.08 -3.48
N ILE A 391 -4.54 -1.29 -3.91
CA ILE A 391 -4.20 -1.06 -5.32
C ILE A 391 -2.71 -1.36 -5.52
N PRO A 392 -2.32 -2.26 -6.45
CA PRO A 392 -0.93 -2.71 -6.61
C PRO A 392 -0.07 -1.72 -7.42
N ASN A 393 -0.25 -0.43 -7.20
CA ASN A 393 0.38 0.63 -7.99
C ASN A 393 0.84 1.78 -7.09
N GLU A 394 1.69 2.64 -7.64
CA GLU A 394 1.97 3.96 -7.10
C GLU A 394 0.85 4.92 -7.55
N VAL A 395 -0.15 5.06 -6.68
CA VAL A 395 -1.40 5.77 -6.96
C VAL A 395 -1.23 7.27 -6.73
N PHE A 396 -1.71 8.10 -7.64
CA PHE A 396 -1.73 9.56 -7.48
C PHE A 396 -2.72 9.99 -6.40
N ALA A 397 -2.41 11.07 -5.68
CA ALA A 397 -3.26 11.60 -4.61
C ALA A 397 -4.67 11.97 -5.11
N GLU A 398 -4.79 12.52 -6.31
CA GLU A 398 -6.07 12.84 -6.94
C GLU A 398 -6.98 11.61 -7.09
N THR A 399 -6.41 10.47 -7.47
CA THR A 399 -7.15 9.20 -7.57
C THR A 399 -7.67 8.76 -6.20
N GLY A 400 -6.84 8.83 -5.15
CA GLY A 400 -7.26 8.52 -3.78
C GLY A 400 -8.36 9.43 -3.27
N LEU A 401 -8.25 10.73 -3.49
CA LEU A 401 -9.27 11.72 -3.14
C LEU A 401 -10.60 11.47 -3.90
N ASN A 402 -10.53 11.08 -5.16
CA ASN A 402 -11.72 10.70 -5.93
C ASN A 402 -12.35 9.41 -5.39
N ILE A 403 -11.56 8.40 -5.01
CA ILE A 403 -12.08 7.18 -4.36
C ILE A 403 -12.77 7.53 -3.05
N LYS A 404 -12.17 8.36 -2.18
CA LYS A 404 -12.79 8.86 -0.94
C LYS A 404 -14.14 9.55 -1.22
N LYS A 405 -14.15 10.46 -2.18
CA LYS A 405 -15.33 11.28 -2.53
C LYS A 405 -16.51 10.47 -3.03
N TYR A 406 -16.26 9.43 -3.83
CA TYR A 406 -17.32 8.64 -4.48
C TYR A 406 -17.56 7.28 -3.80
N SER A 407 -16.84 6.99 -2.73
CA SER A 407 -17.06 5.77 -1.94
C SER A 407 -18.45 5.73 -1.32
N PRO A 408 -19.09 4.55 -1.25
CA PRO A 408 -20.34 4.38 -0.52
C PRO A 408 -20.14 4.35 1.01
N PHE A 409 -18.90 4.26 1.51
CA PHE A 409 -18.57 4.29 2.93
C PHE A 409 -18.36 5.72 3.42
N LYS A 410 -18.70 5.99 4.70
CA LYS A 410 -18.51 7.30 5.32
C LYS A 410 -17.04 7.70 5.40
N THR A 411 -16.17 6.74 5.68
CA THR A 411 -14.72 6.89 5.72
C THR A 411 -14.10 5.87 4.79
N THR A 412 -13.20 6.31 3.92
CA THR A 412 -12.50 5.41 2.98
C THR A 412 -11.07 5.89 2.81
N TYR A 413 -10.13 4.95 2.68
CA TYR A 413 -8.77 5.24 2.26
C TYR A 413 -8.18 4.14 1.38
N SER A 414 -7.13 4.49 0.66
CA SER A 414 -6.44 3.59 -0.26
C SER A 414 -5.07 3.22 0.29
N ILE A 415 -4.67 1.97 0.07
CA ILE A 415 -3.32 1.46 0.32
C ILE A 415 -2.68 1.18 -1.04
N SER A 416 -1.62 1.90 -1.36
CA SER A 416 -0.80 1.72 -2.56
C SER A 416 0.10 0.49 -2.43
N LEU A 417 0.60 -0.03 -3.57
CA LEU A 417 1.53 -1.18 -3.61
C LEU A 417 1.01 -2.41 -2.84
N ALA A 418 -0.30 -2.58 -2.82
CA ALA A 418 -0.98 -3.71 -2.21
C ALA A 418 -1.13 -4.86 -3.22
N ASN A 419 -0.69 -6.07 -2.85
CA ASN A 419 -0.77 -7.30 -3.66
C ASN A 419 0.05 -7.29 -4.95
N GLY A 420 1.05 -6.41 -5.06
CA GLY A 420 1.91 -6.32 -6.23
C GLY A 420 2.54 -4.95 -6.42
N ALA A 421 3.32 -4.81 -7.50
CA ALA A 421 3.93 -3.56 -7.92
C ALA A 421 3.89 -3.46 -9.45
N PHE A 422 3.00 -2.62 -9.98
CA PHE A 422 2.81 -2.42 -11.42
C PHE A 422 3.11 -0.97 -11.84
N GLY A 423 3.87 -0.24 -11.02
CA GLY A 423 4.34 1.11 -11.28
C GLY A 423 3.26 2.19 -11.11
N TYR A 424 3.56 3.37 -11.60
CA TYR A 424 2.67 4.54 -11.52
C TYR A 424 1.40 4.34 -12.34
N ILE A 425 0.29 4.87 -11.83
CA ILE A 425 -0.99 4.99 -12.55
C ILE A 425 -1.43 6.47 -12.57
N PRO A 426 -0.77 7.30 -13.38
CA PRO A 426 -1.20 8.69 -13.56
C PRO A 426 -2.59 8.74 -14.20
N PRO A 427 -3.47 9.68 -13.80
CA PRO A 427 -4.67 10.00 -14.57
C PRO A 427 -4.35 10.36 -16.03
N PRO A 428 -5.29 10.17 -16.99
CA PRO A 428 -5.04 10.40 -18.42
C PRO A 428 -4.51 11.80 -18.76
N GLU A 429 -5.00 12.84 -18.09
CA GLU A 429 -4.54 14.22 -18.24
C GLU A 429 -3.07 14.42 -17.82
N GLN A 430 -2.58 13.63 -16.89
CA GLN A 430 -1.17 13.64 -16.50
C GLN A 430 -0.27 13.00 -17.56
N HIS A 431 -0.78 12.03 -18.32
CA HIS A 431 -0.08 11.48 -19.49
C HIS A 431 0.11 12.53 -20.58
N VAL A 432 -0.87 13.44 -20.78
CA VAL A 432 -0.75 14.55 -21.73
C VAL A 432 0.39 15.50 -21.35
N LEU A 433 0.63 15.68 -20.05
CA LEU A 433 1.70 16.53 -19.54
C LEU A 433 3.08 15.86 -19.62
N GLY A 434 3.15 14.55 -19.79
CA GLY A 434 4.42 13.81 -19.86
C GLY A 434 5.21 13.79 -18.54
N GLY A 435 6.51 13.61 -18.59
CA GLY A 435 7.43 13.57 -17.45
C GLY A 435 7.56 12.19 -16.78
N TYR A 436 8.47 12.08 -15.82
CA TYR A 436 8.97 10.83 -15.24
C TYR A 436 7.90 9.77 -14.93
N THR A 437 6.80 10.13 -14.24
CA THR A 437 5.76 9.18 -13.84
C THR A 437 4.95 8.63 -15.02
N THR A 438 5.13 9.17 -16.22
CA THR A 438 4.47 8.75 -17.46
C THR A 438 5.45 8.15 -18.48
N TRP A 439 6.76 8.30 -18.28
CA TRP A 439 7.75 7.71 -19.16
C TRP A 439 7.65 6.20 -19.15
N ARG A 440 7.62 5.62 -20.34
CA ARG A 440 7.36 4.19 -20.54
C ARG A 440 8.54 3.34 -20.06
N ALA A 441 8.32 2.64 -18.95
CA ALA A 441 9.23 1.70 -18.31
C ALA A 441 8.40 0.73 -17.45
N ARG A 442 9.00 -0.31 -16.86
CA ARG A 442 8.28 -1.19 -15.91
C ARG A 442 7.68 -0.41 -14.73
N SER A 443 8.28 0.73 -14.38
CA SER A 443 7.76 1.66 -13.37
C SER A 443 6.55 2.48 -13.82
N SER A 444 6.18 2.47 -15.11
CA SER A 444 4.99 3.13 -15.68
C SER A 444 4.65 2.52 -17.05
N CYS A 445 4.24 1.26 -17.05
CA CYS A 445 3.99 0.54 -18.31
C CYS A 445 2.53 0.39 -18.69
N LEU A 446 1.59 0.63 -17.78
CA LEU A 446 0.17 0.37 -18.04
C LEU A 446 -0.41 1.39 -19.04
N GLU A 447 -1.49 1.01 -19.70
CA GLU A 447 -2.23 1.86 -20.64
C GLU A 447 -2.66 3.20 -20.01
N VAL A 448 -2.82 4.24 -20.83
CA VAL A 448 -3.18 5.58 -20.40
C VAL A 448 -4.48 5.62 -19.56
N TYR A 449 -5.42 4.74 -19.88
CA TYR A 449 -6.70 4.62 -19.18
C TYR A 449 -6.72 3.57 -18.05
N ALA A 450 -5.55 3.08 -17.60
CA ALA A 450 -5.49 2.14 -16.48
C ALA A 450 -6.07 2.73 -15.18
N GLU A 451 -5.70 3.98 -14.84
CA GLU A 451 -6.21 4.65 -13.64
C GLU A 451 -7.75 4.72 -13.58
N PRO A 452 -8.47 5.27 -14.58
CA PRO A 452 -9.92 5.31 -14.51
C PRO A 452 -10.57 3.92 -14.48
N LYS A 453 -9.99 2.90 -15.13
CA LYS A 453 -10.49 1.52 -15.04
C LYS A 453 -10.35 0.97 -13.62
N ILE A 454 -9.19 1.16 -13.00
CA ILE A 454 -8.92 0.73 -11.62
C ILE A 454 -9.85 1.44 -10.65
N LYS A 455 -9.92 2.78 -10.72
CA LYS A 455 -10.79 3.60 -9.88
C LYS A 455 -12.27 3.18 -9.96
N PHE A 456 -12.77 2.97 -11.18
CA PHE A 456 -14.13 2.51 -11.39
C PHE A 456 -14.39 1.14 -10.77
N GLU A 457 -13.44 0.21 -10.95
CA GLU A 457 -13.61 -1.15 -10.42
C GLU A 457 -13.56 -1.17 -8.89
N VAL A 458 -12.62 -0.47 -8.23
CA VAL A 458 -12.56 -0.45 -6.77
C VAL A 458 -13.80 0.21 -6.15
N LEU A 459 -14.37 1.23 -6.78
CA LEU A 459 -15.64 1.82 -6.33
C LEU A 459 -16.80 0.83 -6.41
N LYS A 460 -16.91 0.06 -7.50
CA LYS A 460 -17.89 -1.03 -7.61
C LYS A 460 -17.66 -2.14 -6.57
N MET A 461 -16.41 -2.47 -6.29
CA MET A 461 -16.08 -3.46 -5.25
C MET A 461 -16.52 -2.95 -3.87
N LEU A 462 -16.28 -1.67 -3.55
CA LEU A 462 -16.76 -1.06 -2.30
C LEU A 462 -18.29 -1.11 -2.18
N GLU A 463 -19.04 -0.86 -3.26
CA GLU A 463 -20.51 -1.00 -3.27
C GLU A 463 -20.93 -2.44 -2.94
N ARG A 464 -20.33 -3.45 -3.60
CA ARG A 464 -20.64 -4.86 -3.35
C ARG A 464 -20.28 -5.31 -1.93
N VAL A 465 -19.14 -4.85 -1.40
CA VAL A 465 -18.71 -5.10 -0.02
C VAL A 465 -19.70 -4.50 0.97
N LYS A 466 -20.18 -3.28 0.73
CA LYS A 466 -21.20 -2.64 1.56
C LYS A 466 -22.54 -3.41 1.54
N LEU A 467 -22.98 -3.88 0.36
CA LEU A 467 -24.21 -4.65 0.21
C LEU A 467 -24.15 -6.02 0.92
N LYS A 468 -23.04 -6.77 0.81
CA LYS A 468 -22.84 -8.04 1.54
C LYS A 468 -23.03 -7.86 3.03
N ARG A 469 -22.58 -6.77 3.61
CA ARG A 469 -22.71 -6.44 5.02
C ARG A 469 -24.13 -6.10 5.44
N SER A 470 -24.88 -5.40 4.58
CA SER A 470 -26.29 -5.07 4.86
C SER A 470 -27.18 -6.31 4.90
N ALA A 471 -26.81 -7.38 4.20
CA ALA A 471 -27.51 -8.66 4.24
C ALA A 471 -27.24 -9.50 5.51
N ILE A 472 -26.10 -9.28 6.18
CA ILE A 472 -25.74 -9.93 7.45
C ILE A 472 -26.54 -9.32 8.62
N ASN A 473 -26.93 -8.06 8.51
CA ASN A 473 -27.70 -7.33 9.54
C ASN A 473 -29.24 -7.47 9.42
N GLN A 474 -29.74 -8.28 8.49
CA GLN A 474 -31.15 -8.65 8.33
C GLN A 474 -31.41 -10.11 8.75
#